data_18033ab52cc2b7ef0b455e8de8e2fb75
#
_entry.id   18033ab52cc2b7ef0b455e8de8e2fb75
#
_cell.length_a   1.000
_cell.length_b   1.000
_cell.length_c   1.000
_cell.angle_alpha   90.00
_cell.angle_beta   90.00
_cell.angle_gamma   90.00
#
_symmetry.space_group_name_H-M   'P 1'
#
loop_
_entity.id
_entity.type
_entity.pdbx_description
1 polymer ?
#
loop_
_entity_poly.entity_id
_entity_poly.type
_entity_poly.pdbx_seq_one_letter_code
_entity_poly.pdbx_strand_id
1 'polypeptide(L)'
;MTTTSDLHVVETRPLVAPALLHAELPIDPAASDTVASARRRIQAILRGDDDRMLVVGGPCSVHDVEAARDYAKRLIPIRERLKDQLEVVMRVYFEKPRTTVGWKGLINDPHLDGSYDINTGLRRARGLLLELAGMGLPAATELLDPVVPQYIADLISWTAIGARTTESQTHREMASGLSMPIGYKNSTDGSVTIAINAMQAASKPHHFLGINAEGQASIVSTTGNPDGHLVLRGGNRGSNYHLEAVEGAAAELDQAGLKARLMVDCSHANSNKDFRRQGDVLTAMADQMKGGSRHVMGVMIESHLVEGNQKLTSDLSQLTYGQSVTDACISIETTEDLLVRLADAVAGRKAVSA
;
A
#
# COMPACT_ATOMS: atom_id res chain seq x y z
N MET A 1 37.87 19.01 -24.76
CA MET A 1 37.05 17.80 -24.84
C MET A 1 35.58 18.24 -24.81
N THR A 2 34.74 17.63 -25.63
CA THR A 2 33.29 17.90 -25.62
C THR A 2 32.69 17.13 -24.43
N THR A 3 31.88 17.81 -23.57
CA THR A 3 31.16 17.16 -22.46
C THR A 3 30.13 16.22 -23.02
N THR A 4 30.07 14.98 -22.53
CA THR A 4 29.15 13.94 -22.99
C THR A 4 28.22 13.39 -21.89
N SER A 5 28.37 13.86 -20.64
CA SER A 5 27.55 13.49 -19.48
C SER A 5 26.91 14.72 -18.86
N ASP A 6 25.84 14.51 -18.09
CA ASP A 6 25.13 15.51 -17.29
C ASP A 6 24.58 16.73 -18.09
N LEU A 7 24.38 16.57 -19.39
CA LEU A 7 23.94 17.66 -20.29
C LEU A 7 22.55 18.21 -19.91
N HIS A 8 21.76 17.46 -19.15
CA HIS A 8 20.40 17.82 -18.70
C HIS A 8 20.28 17.80 -17.16
N VAL A 9 21.39 17.62 -16.43
CA VAL A 9 21.42 17.70 -14.98
C VAL A 9 21.71 19.14 -14.57
N VAL A 10 20.76 19.76 -13.88
CA VAL A 10 20.89 21.15 -13.41
C VAL A 10 21.64 21.20 -12.08
N GLU A 11 21.35 20.26 -11.19
CA GLU A 11 21.88 20.24 -9.83
C GLU A 11 21.81 18.83 -9.24
N THR A 12 22.75 18.51 -8.36
CA THR A 12 22.73 17.29 -7.54
C THR A 12 22.88 17.71 -6.07
N ARG A 13 21.92 17.36 -5.24
CA ARG A 13 21.93 17.59 -3.80
C ARG A 13 21.96 16.26 -3.04
N PRO A 14 22.76 16.11 -1.98
CA PRO A 14 22.80 14.88 -1.20
C PRO A 14 21.49 14.69 -0.40
N LEU A 15 21.03 13.43 -0.33
CA LEU A 15 20.03 13.01 0.63
C LEU A 15 20.67 12.84 2.02
N VAL A 16 19.89 13.08 3.08
CA VAL A 16 20.25 12.63 4.42
C VAL A 16 20.52 11.13 4.41
N ALA A 17 21.59 10.67 5.05
CA ALA A 17 21.84 9.23 5.13
C ALA A 17 20.74 8.52 5.93
N PRO A 18 20.30 7.31 5.55
CA PRO A 18 19.29 6.55 6.30
C PRO A 18 19.63 6.42 7.79
N ALA A 19 20.88 6.09 8.13
CA ALA A 19 21.34 5.96 9.53
C ALA A 19 21.14 7.26 10.33
N LEU A 20 21.38 8.44 9.73
CA LEU A 20 21.16 9.73 10.38
C LEU A 20 19.69 9.98 10.63
N LEU A 21 18.82 9.69 9.64
CA LEU A 21 17.37 9.84 9.81
C LEU A 21 16.83 8.89 10.89
N HIS A 22 17.32 7.64 10.92
CA HIS A 22 16.96 6.67 11.97
C HIS A 22 17.44 7.11 13.35
N ALA A 23 18.58 7.77 13.46
CA ALA A 23 19.07 8.35 14.71
C ALA A 23 18.28 9.59 15.16
N GLU A 24 17.85 10.44 14.20
CA GLU A 24 16.97 11.59 14.46
C GLU A 24 15.56 11.16 14.91
N LEU A 25 15.02 10.10 14.28
CA LEU A 25 13.67 9.59 14.46
C LEU A 25 13.71 8.08 14.72
N PRO A 26 14.19 7.63 15.91
CA PRO A 26 14.35 6.23 16.22
C PRO A 26 12.99 5.54 16.44
N ILE A 27 12.90 4.26 16.05
CA ILE A 27 11.78 3.41 16.41
C ILE A 27 11.85 3.02 17.88
N ASP A 28 10.78 3.19 18.63
CA ASP A 28 10.66 2.72 20.00
C ASP A 28 10.15 1.26 20.08
N PRO A 29 10.26 0.60 21.25
CA PRO A 29 9.80 -0.78 21.39
C PRO A 29 8.30 -0.97 21.10
N ALA A 30 7.42 -0.04 21.45
CA ALA A 30 5.98 -0.15 21.23
C ALA A 30 5.65 -0.06 19.72
N ALA A 31 6.27 0.87 19.01
CA ALA A 31 6.15 1.00 17.56
C ALA A 31 6.69 -0.25 16.85
N SER A 32 7.84 -0.77 17.30
CA SER A 32 8.43 -2.02 16.75
C SER A 32 7.49 -3.21 16.94
N ASP A 33 6.89 -3.36 18.12
CA ASP A 33 5.92 -4.43 18.40
C ASP A 33 4.65 -4.30 17.54
N THR A 34 4.15 -3.10 17.34
CA THR A 34 3.01 -2.83 16.44
C THR A 34 3.29 -3.34 15.05
N VAL A 35 4.43 -2.96 14.47
CA VAL A 35 4.82 -3.36 13.12
C VAL A 35 5.06 -4.86 13.02
N ALA A 36 5.88 -5.41 13.90
CA ALA A 36 6.27 -6.83 13.87
C ALA A 36 5.06 -7.75 14.08
N SER A 37 4.17 -7.42 15.03
CA SER A 37 2.96 -8.21 15.28
C SER A 37 1.97 -8.14 14.11
N ALA A 38 1.81 -6.96 13.48
CA ALA A 38 0.96 -6.83 12.30
C ALA A 38 1.51 -7.65 11.12
N ARG A 39 2.83 -7.62 10.86
CA ARG A 39 3.45 -8.48 9.83
C ARG A 39 3.15 -9.95 10.06
N ARG A 40 3.32 -10.46 11.30
CA ARG A 40 2.99 -11.86 11.64
C ARG A 40 1.52 -12.19 11.40
N ARG A 41 0.58 -11.31 11.77
CA ARG A 41 -0.85 -11.52 11.52
C ARG A 41 -1.18 -11.54 10.02
N ILE A 42 -0.62 -10.61 9.24
CA ILE A 42 -0.82 -10.58 7.78
C ILE A 42 -0.25 -11.85 7.14
N GLN A 43 0.94 -12.30 7.56
CA GLN A 43 1.52 -13.56 7.10
C GLN A 43 0.64 -14.77 7.44
N ALA A 44 0.03 -14.81 8.63
CA ALA A 44 -0.90 -15.88 9.01
C ALA A 44 -2.16 -15.85 8.13
N ILE A 45 -2.72 -14.67 7.83
CA ILE A 45 -3.82 -14.50 6.88
C ILE A 45 -3.43 -14.99 5.48
N LEU A 46 -2.25 -14.64 4.99
CA LEU A 46 -1.71 -15.10 3.71
C LEU A 46 -1.61 -16.63 3.63
N ARG A 47 -1.16 -17.26 4.71
CA ARG A 47 -1.05 -18.73 4.77
C ARG A 47 -2.37 -19.44 4.95
N GLY A 48 -3.40 -18.74 5.44
CA GLY A 48 -4.70 -19.32 5.80
C GLY A 48 -4.74 -19.86 7.23
N ASP A 49 -3.76 -19.53 8.06
CA ASP A 49 -3.67 -19.87 9.48
C ASP A 49 -4.54 -18.93 10.34
N ASP A 50 -4.94 -17.80 9.80
CA ASP A 50 -5.83 -16.81 10.40
C ASP A 50 -6.98 -16.52 9.42
N ASP A 51 -8.22 -16.70 9.89
CA ASP A 51 -9.44 -16.54 9.10
C ASP A 51 -9.92 -15.08 8.98
N ARG A 52 -9.25 -14.14 9.64
CA ARG A 52 -9.58 -12.71 9.47
C ARG A 52 -9.31 -12.25 8.06
N MET A 53 -9.94 -11.16 7.69
CA MET A 53 -9.68 -10.49 6.43
C MET A 53 -8.75 -9.30 6.62
N LEU A 54 -7.73 -9.19 5.76
CA LEU A 54 -6.87 -8.01 5.71
C LEU A 54 -7.61 -6.83 5.06
N VAL A 55 -7.62 -5.69 5.71
CA VAL A 55 -8.13 -4.43 5.15
C VAL A 55 -7.01 -3.41 5.10
N VAL A 56 -6.67 -2.93 3.90
CA VAL A 56 -5.77 -1.80 3.69
C VAL A 56 -6.62 -0.59 3.33
N GLY A 57 -6.92 0.27 4.31
CA GLY A 57 -7.85 1.40 4.17
C GLY A 57 -7.25 2.72 4.60
N GLY A 58 -7.45 3.78 3.81
CA GLY A 58 -6.99 5.12 4.10
C GLY A 58 -6.81 6.01 2.88
N PRO A 59 -6.22 7.21 3.02
CA PRO A 59 -6.10 8.19 1.95
C PRO A 59 -5.46 7.63 0.68
N CYS A 60 -5.93 8.07 -0.49
CA CYS A 60 -5.28 7.75 -1.77
C CYS A 60 -3.80 8.15 -1.72
N SER A 61 -3.51 9.34 -1.19
CA SER A 61 -2.18 9.82 -0.85
C SER A 61 -2.23 10.71 0.39
N VAL A 62 -1.15 10.71 1.18
CA VAL A 62 -0.98 11.63 2.29
C VAL A 62 -0.31 12.91 1.78
N HIS A 63 -1.05 14.02 1.74
CA HIS A 63 -0.50 15.34 1.42
C HIS A 63 -0.47 16.24 2.66
N ASP A 64 -1.32 15.96 3.63
CA ASP A 64 -1.45 16.65 4.91
C ASP A 64 -1.29 15.64 6.06
N VAL A 65 -0.22 15.82 6.84
CA VAL A 65 0.12 14.94 7.97
C VAL A 65 -0.90 15.06 9.11
N GLU A 66 -1.44 16.28 9.36
CA GLU A 66 -2.45 16.51 10.40
C GLU A 66 -3.77 15.80 10.04
N ALA A 67 -4.22 15.93 8.81
CA ALA A 67 -5.42 15.23 8.33
C ALA A 67 -5.24 13.69 8.37
N ALA A 68 -4.04 13.19 8.07
CA ALA A 68 -3.74 11.76 8.19
C ALA A 68 -3.76 11.29 9.65
N ARG A 69 -3.28 12.12 10.57
CA ARG A 69 -3.30 11.88 12.02
C ARG A 69 -4.75 11.83 12.57
N ASP A 70 -5.58 12.76 12.13
CA ASP A 70 -7.00 12.77 12.53
C ASP A 70 -7.79 11.61 11.92
N TYR A 71 -7.47 11.20 10.69
CA TYR A 71 -8.00 9.98 10.10
C TYR A 71 -7.62 8.75 10.93
N ALA A 72 -6.37 8.63 11.35
CA ALA A 72 -5.90 7.54 12.20
C ALA A 72 -6.65 7.47 13.54
N LYS A 73 -6.85 8.61 14.22
CA LYS A 73 -7.62 8.68 15.47
C LYS A 73 -9.06 8.16 15.32
N ARG A 74 -9.66 8.37 14.15
CA ARG A 74 -11.01 7.85 13.84
C ARG A 74 -10.99 6.38 13.42
N LEU A 75 -9.94 5.91 12.75
CA LEU A 75 -9.81 4.51 12.32
C LEU A 75 -9.53 3.55 13.48
N ILE A 76 -8.77 3.97 14.49
CA ILE A 76 -8.37 3.13 15.63
C ILE A 76 -9.57 2.51 16.35
N PRO A 77 -10.62 3.25 16.77
CA PRO A 77 -11.77 2.64 17.44
C PRO A 77 -12.54 1.67 16.52
N ILE A 78 -12.62 1.94 15.23
CA ILE A 78 -13.24 1.02 14.25
C ILE A 78 -12.44 -0.28 14.19
N ARG A 79 -11.10 -0.18 14.07
CA ARG A 79 -10.19 -1.33 14.09
C ARG A 79 -10.33 -2.17 15.35
N GLU A 80 -10.35 -1.56 16.53
CA GLU A 80 -10.48 -2.28 17.81
C GLU A 80 -11.82 -3.01 17.92
N ARG A 81 -12.91 -2.39 17.47
CA ARG A 81 -14.23 -3.02 17.48
C ARG A 81 -14.33 -4.23 16.55
N LEU A 82 -13.61 -4.22 15.42
CA LEU A 82 -13.72 -5.24 14.38
C LEU A 82 -12.52 -6.21 14.35
N LYS A 83 -11.63 -6.16 15.33
CA LYS A 83 -10.34 -6.90 15.36
C LYS A 83 -10.44 -8.41 15.31
N ASP A 84 -11.58 -8.98 15.72
CA ASP A 84 -11.81 -10.44 15.71
C ASP A 84 -12.13 -10.95 14.30
N GLN A 85 -12.57 -10.09 13.39
CA GLN A 85 -12.91 -10.40 12.00
C GLN A 85 -11.96 -9.80 10.99
N LEU A 86 -11.40 -8.61 11.30
CA LEU A 86 -10.59 -7.84 10.37
C LEU A 86 -9.22 -7.51 10.96
N GLU A 87 -8.17 -7.65 10.15
CA GLU A 87 -6.88 -7.01 10.40
C GLU A 87 -6.82 -5.72 9.58
N VAL A 88 -7.08 -4.58 10.23
CA VAL A 88 -7.12 -3.26 9.59
C VAL A 88 -5.75 -2.61 9.66
N VAL A 89 -5.20 -2.22 8.51
CA VAL A 89 -3.92 -1.54 8.34
C VAL A 89 -4.19 -0.21 7.64
N MET A 90 -3.66 0.89 8.18
CA MET A 90 -3.88 2.21 7.58
C MET A 90 -3.03 2.39 6.32
N ARG A 91 -3.69 2.73 5.22
CA ARG A 91 -3.04 3.12 3.98
C ARG A 91 -2.42 4.52 4.12
N VAL A 92 -1.10 4.62 3.94
CA VAL A 92 -0.33 5.87 4.00
C VAL A 92 0.61 5.94 2.79
N TYR A 93 0.09 6.34 1.64
CA TYR A 93 0.88 6.44 0.41
C TYR A 93 1.54 7.81 0.33
N PHE A 94 2.86 7.82 0.41
CA PHE A 94 3.70 9.02 0.38
C PHE A 94 4.24 9.36 -1.00
N GLU A 95 4.17 8.41 -1.93
CA GLU A 95 4.64 8.52 -3.30
C GLU A 95 3.49 8.20 -4.25
N LYS A 96 3.42 8.91 -5.37
CA LYS A 96 2.37 8.70 -6.38
C LYS A 96 2.99 8.56 -7.77
N PRO A 97 2.79 7.40 -8.44
CA PRO A 97 3.21 7.24 -9.83
C PRO A 97 2.36 8.14 -10.72
N ARG A 98 3.00 9.03 -11.48
CA ARG A 98 2.31 9.93 -12.41
C ARG A 98 2.55 9.48 -13.84
N THR A 99 1.47 9.38 -14.62
CA THR A 99 1.57 9.01 -16.04
C THR A 99 2.16 10.17 -16.85
N THR A 100 1.90 11.39 -16.44
CA THR A 100 2.45 12.61 -17.02
C THR A 100 3.08 13.46 -15.92
N VAL A 101 2.77 14.74 -15.83
CA VAL A 101 3.22 15.64 -14.78
C VAL A 101 2.19 15.70 -13.63
N GLY A 102 2.61 16.15 -12.46
CA GLY A 102 1.76 16.34 -11.28
C GLY A 102 2.53 16.11 -9.98
N TRP A 103 1.90 16.45 -8.86
CA TRP A 103 2.48 16.23 -7.54
C TRP A 103 2.82 14.77 -7.31
N LYS A 104 4.07 14.49 -6.93
CA LYS A 104 4.65 13.15 -6.82
C LYS A 104 4.50 12.50 -5.43
N GLY A 105 3.93 13.23 -4.48
CA GLY A 105 3.73 12.73 -3.11
C GLY A 105 4.50 13.53 -2.05
N LEU A 106 4.20 13.24 -0.78
CA LEU A 106 4.74 13.95 0.38
C LEU A 106 6.27 13.87 0.46
N ILE A 107 6.85 12.72 0.11
CA ILE A 107 8.32 12.56 0.15
C ILE A 107 8.98 13.48 -0.87
N ASN A 108 8.44 13.54 -2.08
CA ASN A 108 9.07 14.30 -3.17
C ASN A 108 8.85 15.81 -3.06
N ASP A 109 7.65 16.24 -2.61
CA ASP A 109 7.27 17.65 -2.55
C ASP A 109 6.35 17.90 -1.34
N PRO A 110 6.95 17.98 -0.12
CA PRO A 110 6.22 18.05 1.14
C PRO A 110 5.51 19.37 1.38
N HIS A 111 5.86 20.41 0.62
CA HIS A 111 5.28 21.74 0.74
C HIS A 111 4.22 22.03 -0.32
N LEU A 112 4.03 21.12 -1.30
CA LEU A 112 3.09 21.28 -2.41
C LEU A 112 3.38 22.51 -3.28
N ASP A 113 4.62 22.98 -3.29
CA ASP A 113 5.06 24.24 -3.95
C ASP A 113 6.10 24.04 -5.07
N GLY A 114 6.46 22.75 -5.33
CA GLY A 114 7.46 22.39 -6.33
C GLY A 114 8.90 22.65 -5.90
N SER A 115 9.16 22.86 -4.60
CA SER A 115 10.51 23.03 -4.05
C SER A 115 11.32 21.74 -4.02
N TYR A 116 10.62 20.58 -4.04
CA TYR A 116 11.23 19.25 -3.99
C TYR A 116 12.19 19.06 -2.80
N ASP A 117 11.81 19.56 -1.62
CA ASP A 117 12.56 19.36 -0.37
C ASP A 117 12.39 17.92 0.15
N ILE A 118 13.01 16.97 -0.56
CA ILE A 118 12.90 15.53 -0.30
C ILE A 118 13.39 15.17 1.10
N ASN A 119 14.42 15.85 1.61
CA ASN A 119 14.93 15.59 2.96
C ASN A 119 13.87 15.90 4.04
N THR A 120 13.12 16.97 3.90
CA THR A 120 11.96 17.27 4.77
C THR A 120 10.83 16.27 4.54
N GLY A 121 10.58 15.87 3.28
CA GLY A 121 9.56 14.86 2.93
C GLY A 121 9.81 13.51 3.63
N LEU A 122 11.05 13.03 3.62
CA LEU A 122 11.45 11.78 4.30
C LEU A 122 11.24 11.88 5.82
N ARG A 123 11.61 13.02 6.45
CA ARG A 123 11.37 13.26 7.88
C ARG A 123 9.89 13.27 8.24
N ARG A 124 9.05 13.94 7.44
CA ARG A 124 7.60 13.99 7.64
C ARG A 124 6.96 12.60 7.50
N ALA A 125 7.36 11.83 6.48
CA ALA A 125 6.85 10.49 6.25
C ALA A 125 7.23 9.55 7.40
N ARG A 126 8.52 9.51 7.81
CA ARG A 126 8.98 8.69 8.92
C ARG A 126 8.36 9.11 10.24
N GLY A 127 8.25 10.42 10.51
CA GLY A 127 7.62 10.95 11.72
C GLY A 127 6.16 10.50 11.86
N LEU A 128 5.36 10.63 10.80
CA LEU A 128 3.98 10.14 10.79
C LEU A 128 3.91 8.63 11.04
N LEU A 129 4.76 7.84 10.41
CA LEU A 129 4.78 6.38 10.60
C LEU A 129 5.10 5.98 12.05
N LEU A 130 6.05 6.68 12.71
CA LEU A 130 6.36 6.46 14.12
C LEU A 130 5.16 6.77 15.02
N GLU A 131 4.47 7.89 14.78
CA GLU A 131 3.27 8.26 15.52
C GLU A 131 2.16 7.23 15.36
N LEU A 132 1.87 6.77 14.12
CA LEU A 132 0.87 5.73 13.85
C LEU A 132 1.22 4.42 14.56
N ALA A 133 2.47 3.98 14.46
CA ALA A 133 2.93 2.76 15.12
C ALA A 133 2.88 2.89 16.65
N GLY A 134 3.24 4.05 17.21
CA GLY A 134 3.12 4.36 18.64
C GLY A 134 1.68 4.37 19.14
N MET A 135 0.70 4.72 18.28
CA MET A 135 -0.74 4.59 18.58
C MET A 135 -1.28 3.15 18.42
N GLY A 136 -0.43 2.17 18.08
CA GLY A 136 -0.83 0.79 17.83
C GLY A 136 -1.49 0.56 16.46
N LEU A 137 -1.40 1.52 15.53
CA LEU A 137 -1.98 1.42 14.19
C LEU A 137 -0.91 1.03 13.16
N PRO A 138 -0.95 -0.18 12.59
CA PRO A 138 -0.01 -0.59 11.54
C PRO A 138 -0.27 0.17 10.25
N ALA A 139 0.80 0.45 9.51
CA ALA A 139 0.77 1.22 8.27
C ALA A 139 1.09 0.37 7.04
N ALA A 140 0.44 0.73 5.92
CA ALA A 140 0.65 0.17 4.60
C ALA A 140 0.98 1.27 3.59
N THR A 141 1.92 1.02 2.67
CA THR A 141 2.30 2.00 1.64
C THR A 141 2.47 1.35 0.26
N GLU A 142 2.71 2.13 -0.76
CA GLU A 142 3.28 1.69 -2.04
C GLU A 142 4.73 2.18 -2.09
N LEU A 143 5.66 1.29 -2.35
CA LEU A 143 7.07 1.63 -2.53
C LEU A 143 7.34 1.84 -4.02
N LEU A 144 7.62 3.08 -4.39
CA LEU A 144 7.81 3.49 -5.77
C LEU A 144 9.28 3.76 -6.08
N ASP A 145 9.96 4.57 -5.29
CA ASP A 145 11.39 4.81 -5.42
C ASP A 145 12.19 3.71 -4.70
N PRO A 146 13.15 3.04 -5.35
CA PRO A 146 13.91 1.94 -4.75
C PRO A 146 14.81 2.35 -3.57
N VAL A 147 15.05 3.65 -3.36
CA VAL A 147 15.86 4.17 -2.25
C VAL A 147 15.01 4.42 -1.00
N VAL A 148 13.73 4.77 -1.16
CA VAL A 148 12.81 5.10 -0.07
C VAL A 148 12.68 4.00 0.99
N PRO A 149 12.71 2.69 0.67
CA PRO A 149 12.65 1.64 1.70
C PRO A 149 13.71 1.77 2.78
N GLN A 150 14.91 2.26 2.48
CA GLN A 150 15.99 2.41 3.46
C GLN A 150 15.64 3.41 4.58
N TYR A 151 14.66 4.27 4.36
CA TYR A 151 14.24 5.32 5.31
C TYR A 151 13.01 4.95 6.12
N ILE A 152 12.11 4.11 5.60
CA ILE A 152 10.79 3.89 6.21
C ILE A 152 10.37 2.42 6.32
N ALA A 153 11.06 1.46 5.67
CA ALA A 153 10.57 0.08 5.60
C ALA A 153 10.46 -0.61 6.98
N ASP A 154 11.26 -0.19 7.97
CA ASP A 154 11.19 -0.68 9.34
C ASP A 154 9.85 -0.38 10.03
N LEU A 155 9.11 0.62 9.56
CA LEU A 155 7.81 1.08 10.08
C LEU A 155 6.61 0.63 9.24
N ILE A 156 6.82 -0.11 8.16
CA ILE A 156 5.76 -0.56 7.26
C ILE A 156 5.39 -2.02 7.56
N SER A 157 4.08 -2.28 7.70
CA SER A 157 3.55 -3.62 7.98
C SER A 157 3.13 -4.38 6.73
N TRP A 158 2.77 -3.67 5.66
CA TRP A 158 2.40 -4.21 4.34
C TRP A 158 2.73 -3.19 3.25
N THR A 159 3.14 -3.65 2.08
CA THR A 159 3.39 -2.76 0.95
C THR A 159 2.79 -3.27 -0.34
N ALA A 160 2.49 -2.35 -1.27
CA ALA A 160 2.13 -2.67 -2.64
C ALA A 160 3.31 -2.43 -3.60
N ILE A 161 3.38 -3.25 -4.65
CA ILE A 161 4.03 -2.90 -5.92
C ILE A 161 2.92 -2.57 -6.91
N GLY A 162 2.94 -1.35 -7.43
CA GLY A 162 1.86 -0.80 -8.25
C GLY A 162 1.77 -1.43 -9.64
N ALA A 163 0.63 -1.24 -10.31
CA ALA A 163 0.39 -1.83 -11.64
C ALA A 163 1.40 -1.37 -12.73
N ARG A 164 2.00 -0.19 -12.56
CA ARG A 164 3.01 0.35 -13.49
C ARG A 164 4.42 -0.12 -13.18
N THR A 165 4.66 -0.66 -12.01
CA THR A 165 5.97 -1.07 -11.51
C THR A 165 6.12 -2.57 -11.30
N THR A 166 5.03 -3.33 -11.29
CA THR A 166 5.03 -4.80 -11.16
C THR A 166 5.83 -5.50 -12.28
N GLU A 167 5.92 -4.90 -13.47
CA GLU A 167 6.72 -5.40 -14.58
C GLU A 167 8.22 -5.05 -14.47
N SER A 168 8.57 -4.04 -13.67
CA SER A 168 9.93 -3.54 -13.52
C SER A 168 10.82 -4.52 -12.77
N GLN A 169 11.95 -4.91 -13.37
CA GLN A 169 12.98 -5.73 -12.72
C GLN A 169 13.49 -5.08 -11.43
N THR A 170 13.78 -3.79 -11.44
CA THR A 170 14.27 -3.05 -10.27
C THR A 170 13.32 -3.16 -9.08
N HIS A 171 11.98 -3.08 -9.31
CA HIS A 171 11.00 -3.22 -8.25
C HIS A 171 10.87 -4.66 -7.74
N ARG A 172 11.05 -5.67 -8.61
CA ARG A 172 11.06 -7.09 -8.20
C ARG A 172 12.31 -7.41 -7.37
N GLU A 173 13.45 -6.86 -7.74
CA GLU A 173 14.71 -6.97 -6.99
C GLU A 173 14.58 -6.27 -5.62
N MET A 174 14.09 -5.02 -5.58
CA MET A 174 13.79 -4.31 -4.32
C MET A 174 12.87 -5.15 -3.44
N ALA A 175 11.78 -5.66 -3.99
CA ALA A 175 10.78 -6.44 -3.27
C ALA A 175 11.37 -7.70 -2.64
N SER A 176 12.37 -8.33 -3.26
CA SER A 176 13.04 -9.53 -2.73
C SER A 176 13.76 -9.30 -1.39
N GLY A 177 14.07 -8.05 -1.06
CA GLY A 177 14.75 -7.66 0.17
C GLY A 177 13.85 -7.06 1.25
N LEU A 178 12.56 -6.83 0.94
CA LEU A 178 11.63 -6.22 1.90
C LEU A 178 11.23 -7.20 3.00
N SER A 179 10.99 -6.69 4.21
CA SER A 179 10.72 -7.48 5.41
C SER A 179 9.23 -7.65 5.72
N MET A 180 8.33 -7.06 4.91
CA MET A 180 6.89 -7.13 5.09
C MET A 180 6.23 -7.91 3.94
N PRO A 181 4.99 -8.41 4.13
CA PRO A 181 4.16 -8.94 3.05
C PRO A 181 3.91 -7.91 1.93
N ILE A 182 3.86 -8.39 0.69
CA ILE A 182 3.80 -7.54 -0.51
C ILE A 182 2.62 -7.92 -1.39
N GLY A 183 1.77 -6.93 -1.71
CA GLY A 183 0.72 -7.07 -2.71
C GLY A 183 1.19 -6.60 -4.09
N TYR A 184 1.21 -7.50 -5.07
CA TYR A 184 1.54 -7.18 -6.45
C TYR A 184 0.27 -6.92 -7.24
N LYS A 185 0.07 -5.68 -7.67
CA LYS A 185 -1.10 -5.32 -8.48
C LYS A 185 -0.97 -5.92 -9.88
N ASN A 186 -2.06 -6.48 -10.41
CA ASN A 186 -2.13 -6.84 -11.82
C ASN A 186 -1.82 -5.61 -12.69
N SER A 187 -1.31 -5.86 -13.90
CA SER A 187 -0.93 -4.81 -14.84
C SER A 187 -2.10 -3.91 -15.24
N THR A 188 -1.81 -2.79 -15.88
CA THR A 188 -2.82 -1.78 -16.28
C THR A 188 -3.81 -2.31 -17.33
N ASP A 189 -3.45 -3.34 -18.09
CA ASP A 189 -4.36 -4.03 -19.03
C ASP A 189 -5.28 -5.05 -18.37
N GLY A 190 -5.01 -5.42 -17.10
CA GLY A 190 -5.77 -6.39 -16.33
C GLY A 190 -5.10 -7.78 -16.22
N SER A 191 -3.95 -8.01 -16.86
CA SER A 191 -3.24 -9.30 -16.82
C SER A 191 -2.71 -9.59 -15.41
N VAL A 192 -3.01 -10.78 -14.89
CA VAL A 192 -2.50 -11.28 -13.60
C VAL A 192 -1.15 -11.97 -13.75
N THR A 193 -0.83 -12.48 -14.92
CA THR A 193 0.42 -13.22 -15.22
C THR A 193 1.66 -12.39 -14.86
N ILE A 194 1.63 -11.07 -15.11
CA ILE A 194 2.74 -10.16 -14.79
C ILE A 194 2.99 -10.09 -13.27
N ALA A 195 1.93 -10.04 -12.47
CA ALA A 195 2.02 -10.05 -11.01
C ALA A 195 2.51 -11.41 -10.49
N ILE A 196 2.04 -12.52 -11.07
CA ILE A 196 2.51 -13.88 -10.76
C ILE A 196 4.01 -14.00 -11.02
N ASN A 197 4.49 -13.54 -12.18
CA ASN A 197 5.92 -13.53 -12.51
C ASN A 197 6.73 -12.65 -11.53
N ALA A 198 6.17 -11.51 -11.08
CA ALA A 198 6.80 -10.64 -10.10
C ALA A 198 6.94 -11.33 -8.73
N MET A 199 5.88 -12.03 -8.27
CA MET A 199 5.88 -12.81 -7.04
C MET A 199 6.95 -13.91 -7.09
N GLN A 200 7.00 -14.68 -8.17
CA GLN A 200 7.99 -15.74 -8.36
C GLN A 200 9.41 -15.18 -8.38
N ALA A 201 9.67 -14.07 -9.10
CA ALA A 201 10.98 -13.43 -9.16
C ALA A 201 11.39 -12.93 -7.77
N ALA A 202 10.55 -12.14 -7.10
CA ALA A 202 10.87 -11.54 -5.80
C ALA A 202 11.02 -12.59 -4.68
N SER A 203 10.48 -13.80 -4.84
CA SER A 203 10.68 -14.90 -3.88
C SER A 203 12.07 -15.52 -3.92
N LYS A 204 12.93 -15.13 -4.87
CA LYS A 204 14.29 -15.67 -5.05
C LYS A 204 15.35 -14.67 -4.60
N PRO A 205 16.58 -15.15 -4.32
CA PRO A 205 17.72 -14.26 -4.05
C PRO A 205 18.06 -13.38 -5.25
N HIS A 206 18.46 -12.13 -4.97
CA HIS A 206 18.90 -11.16 -5.96
C HIS A 206 20.15 -10.42 -5.52
N HIS A 207 20.87 -9.84 -6.50
CA HIS A 207 21.99 -8.92 -6.29
C HIS A 207 21.80 -7.71 -7.20
N PHE A 208 21.69 -6.50 -6.62
CA PHE A 208 21.37 -5.29 -7.37
C PHE A 208 22.03 -4.04 -6.78
N LEU A 209 21.96 -2.94 -7.50
CA LEU A 209 22.48 -1.65 -7.08
C LEU A 209 21.48 -0.96 -6.13
N GLY A 210 21.95 -0.54 -4.98
CA GLY A 210 21.16 0.18 -4.00
C GLY A 210 22.03 1.10 -3.14
N ILE A 211 21.53 1.50 -1.99
CA ILE A 211 22.30 2.26 -0.98
C ILE A 211 22.34 1.49 0.35
N ASN A 212 23.43 1.67 1.10
CA ASN A 212 23.55 1.18 2.46
C ASN A 212 22.99 2.19 3.50
N ALA A 213 23.11 1.87 4.78
CA ALA A 213 22.64 2.73 5.87
C ALA A 213 23.33 4.11 5.90
N GLU A 214 24.57 4.22 5.41
CA GLU A 214 25.33 5.45 5.31
C GLU A 214 24.99 6.26 4.04
N GLY A 215 24.03 5.80 3.21
CA GLY A 215 23.64 6.46 1.97
C GLY A 215 24.62 6.25 0.80
N GLN A 216 25.57 5.31 0.93
CA GLN A 216 26.55 5.04 -0.11
C GLN A 216 25.99 4.03 -1.12
N ALA A 217 26.30 4.25 -2.40
CA ALA A 217 25.99 3.28 -3.45
C ALA A 217 26.63 1.92 -3.13
N SER A 218 25.83 0.85 -3.14
CA SER A 218 26.23 -0.46 -2.65
C SER A 218 25.62 -1.58 -3.48
N ILE A 219 26.22 -2.76 -3.44
CA ILE A 219 25.61 -3.99 -3.94
C ILE A 219 24.74 -4.55 -2.81
N VAL A 220 23.43 -4.61 -3.06
CA VAL A 220 22.46 -5.22 -2.13
C VAL A 220 22.27 -6.68 -2.52
N SER A 221 22.43 -7.59 -1.55
CA SER A 221 22.19 -9.02 -1.73
C SER A 221 21.03 -9.45 -0.86
N THR A 222 20.04 -10.13 -1.43
CA THR A 222 18.80 -10.54 -0.74
C THR A 222 18.63 -12.05 -0.75
N THR A 223 17.76 -12.55 0.13
CA THR A 223 17.40 -13.97 0.21
C THR A 223 16.13 -14.32 -0.53
N GLY A 224 15.38 -13.31 -0.99
CA GLY A 224 14.02 -13.42 -1.50
C GLY A 224 12.96 -13.22 -0.42
N ASN A 225 11.80 -12.69 -0.83
CA ASN A 225 10.63 -12.50 0.03
C ASN A 225 9.50 -13.44 -0.42
N PRO A 226 9.15 -14.48 0.37
CA PRO A 226 8.10 -15.44 0.01
C PRO A 226 6.69 -14.94 0.29
N ASP A 227 6.51 -13.81 0.98
CA ASP A 227 5.22 -13.30 1.45
C ASP A 227 4.53 -12.39 0.42
N GLY A 228 4.62 -12.77 -0.85
CA GLY A 228 3.95 -12.10 -1.95
C GLY A 228 2.53 -12.60 -2.19
N HIS A 229 1.61 -11.71 -2.58
CA HIS A 229 0.28 -12.06 -3.03
C HIS A 229 -0.21 -11.16 -4.17
N LEU A 230 -1.20 -11.65 -4.93
CA LEU A 230 -1.84 -10.91 -6.01
C LEU A 230 -2.83 -9.87 -5.46
N VAL A 231 -2.88 -8.69 -6.10
CA VAL A 231 -3.93 -7.66 -5.88
C VAL A 231 -4.66 -7.39 -7.20
N LEU A 232 -5.95 -7.72 -7.24
CA LEU A 232 -6.84 -7.41 -8.38
C LEU A 232 -7.32 -5.96 -8.27
N ARG A 233 -6.97 -5.13 -9.27
CA ARG A 233 -7.33 -3.70 -9.30
C ARG A 233 -8.14 -3.29 -10.53
N GLY A 234 -8.59 -4.31 -11.33
CA GLY A 234 -9.15 -4.08 -12.64
C GLY A 234 -8.10 -3.67 -13.67
N GLY A 235 -8.53 -3.34 -14.87
CA GLY A 235 -7.66 -2.90 -15.95
C GLY A 235 -8.43 -2.24 -17.09
N ASN A 236 -7.73 -2.00 -18.21
CA ASN A 236 -8.35 -1.39 -19.40
C ASN A 236 -9.47 -2.26 -20.02
N ARG A 237 -9.50 -3.56 -19.68
CA ARG A 237 -10.55 -4.51 -20.11
C ARG A 237 -11.76 -4.52 -19.19
N GLY A 238 -11.73 -3.74 -18.10
CA GLY A 238 -12.81 -3.64 -17.12
C GLY A 238 -12.39 -4.07 -15.71
N SER A 239 -13.41 -4.24 -14.86
CA SER A 239 -13.26 -4.72 -13.49
C SER A 239 -12.92 -6.22 -13.45
N ASN A 240 -12.21 -6.67 -12.38
CA ASN A 240 -11.82 -8.07 -12.19
C ASN A 240 -12.08 -8.57 -10.75
N TYR A 241 -13.12 -8.04 -10.11
CA TYR A 241 -13.54 -8.44 -8.77
C TYR A 241 -14.72 -9.42 -8.74
N HIS A 242 -15.37 -9.71 -9.87
CA HIS A 242 -16.46 -10.66 -9.95
C HIS A 242 -15.97 -12.10 -9.68
N LEU A 243 -16.85 -12.96 -9.21
CA LEU A 243 -16.51 -14.33 -8.77
C LEU A 243 -15.69 -15.08 -9.83
N GLU A 244 -16.14 -15.07 -11.09
CA GLU A 244 -15.43 -15.73 -12.19
C GLU A 244 -13.99 -15.22 -12.37
N ALA A 245 -13.77 -13.90 -12.26
CA ALA A 245 -12.43 -13.31 -12.38
C ALA A 245 -11.55 -13.68 -11.16
N VAL A 246 -12.11 -13.72 -9.97
CA VAL A 246 -11.43 -14.13 -8.74
C VAL A 246 -11.03 -15.61 -8.81
N GLU A 247 -11.94 -16.48 -9.22
CA GLU A 247 -11.68 -17.92 -9.41
C GLU A 247 -10.65 -18.18 -10.51
N GLY A 248 -10.74 -17.46 -11.64
CA GLY A 248 -9.76 -17.52 -12.72
C GLY A 248 -8.37 -17.12 -12.26
N ALA A 249 -8.24 -16.02 -11.53
CA ALA A 249 -6.97 -15.57 -10.97
C ALA A 249 -6.41 -16.55 -9.92
N ALA A 250 -7.28 -17.14 -9.10
CA ALA A 250 -6.90 -18.17 -8.13
C ALA A 250 -6.37 -19.44 -8.84
N ALA A 251 -6.99 -19.85 -9.93
CA ALA A 251 -6.54 -20.99 -10.74
C ALA A 251 -5.16 -20.72 -11.39
N GLU A 252 -4.91 -19.49 -11.89
CA GLU A 252 -3.59 -19.11 -12.41
C GLU A 252 -2.50 -19.14 -11.32
N LEU A 253 -2.82 -18.70 -10.09
CA LEU A 253 -1.92 -18.79 -8.94
C LEU A 253 -1.58 -20.24 -8.61
N ASP A 254 -2.58 -21.13 -8.53
CA ASP A 254 -2.39 -22.56 -8.28
C ASP A 254 -1.53 -23.22 -9.36
N GLN A 255 -1.78 -22.94 -10.64
CA GLN A 255 -0.98 -23.44 -11.76
C GLN A 255 0.48 -22.99 -11.68
N ALA A 256 0.74 -21.79 -11.13
CA ALA A 256 2.07 -21.26 -10.89
C ALA A 256 2.74 -21.81 -9.61
N GLY A 257 2.08 -22.70 -8.86
CA GLY A 257 2.55 -23.23 -7.58
C GLY A 257 2.51 -22.22 -6.44
N LEU A 258 1.69 -21.19 -6.56
CA LEU A 258 1.49 -20.15 -5.55
C LEU A 258 0.16 -20.37 -4.81
N LYS A 259 0.04 -19.80 -3.60
CA LYS A 259 -1.22 -19.90 -2.86
C LYS A 259 -2.32 -19.11 -3.58
N ALA A 260 -3.48 -19.74 -3.80
CA ALA A 260 -4.68 -19.16 -4.40
C ALA A 260 -5.40 -18.20 -3.45
N ARG A 261 -4.65 -17.24 -2.89
CA ARG A 261 -5.16 -16.19 -1.99
C ARG A 261 -4.76 -14.83 -2.52
N LEU A 262 -5.74 -13.96 -2.66
CA LEU A 262 -5.56 -12.66 -3.31
C LEU A 262 -6.31 -11.55 -2.57
N MET A 263 -5.93 -10.32 -2.84
CA MET A 263 -6.61 -9.11 -2.38
C MET A 263 -7.37 -8.47 -3.54
N VAL A 264 -8.49 -7.82 -3.25
CA VAL A 264 -9.23 -6.98 -4.21
C VAL A 264 -9.11 -5.52 -3.82
N ASP A 265 -8.57 -4.72 -4.73
CA ASP A 265 -8.57 -3.26 -4.65
C ASP A 265 -9.95 -2.75 -5.10
N CYS A 266 -10.73 -2.20 -4.17
CA CYS A 266 -12.09 -1.73 -4.41
C CYS A 266 -12.14 -0.43 -5.22
N SER A 267 -11.01 0.29 -5.32
CA SER A 267 -10.86 1.53 -6.08
C SER A 267 -10.42 1.27 -7.53
N HIS A 268 -9.81 2.25 -8.16
CA HIS A 268 -9.18 2.18 -9.49
C HIS A 268 -10.14 1.70 -10.59
N ALA A 269 -9.73 0.72 -11.43
CA ALA A 269 -10.58 0.24 -12.52
C ALA A 269 -11.72 -0.67 -12.03
N ASN A 270 -11.63 -1.25 -10.84
CA ASN A 270 -12.72 -2.02 -10.24
C ASN A 270 -13.95 -1.16 -9.93
N SER A 271 -13.75 0.09 -9.53
CA SER A 271 -14.82 1.09 -9.34
C SER A 271 -15.05 1.98 -10.57
N ASN A 272 -14.40 1.72 -11.71
CA ASN A 272 -14.36 2.61 -12.87
C ASN A 272 -13.93 4.05 -12.51
N LYS A 273 -13.07 4.21 -11.49
CA LYS A 273 -12.62 5.49 -10.92
C LYS A 273 -13.75 6.35 -10.31
N ASP A 274 -14.93 5.81 -10.13
CA ASP A 274 -16.00 6.42 -9.32
C ASP A 274 -15.85 5.89 -7.87
N PHE A 275 -15.39 6.75 -6.97
CA PHE A 275 -15.14 6.36 -5.58
C PHE A 275 -16.37 5.81 -4.86
N ARG A 276 -17.59 6.21 -5.24
CA ARG A 276 -18.85 5.73 -4.66
C ARG A 276 -19.06 4.23 -4.89
N ARG A 277 -18.54 3.72 -6.02
CA ARG A 277 -18.64 2.31 -6.38
C ARG A 277 -17.70 1.38 -5.61
N GLN A 278 -16.81 1.90 -4.77
CA GLN A 278 -16.01 1.07 -3.87
C GLN A 278 -16.90 0.24 -2.95
N GLY A 279 -18.06 0.79 -2.53
CA GLY A 279 -19.05 0.06 -1.74
C GLY A 279 -19.66 -1.14 -2.46
N ASP A 280 -19.92 -1.01 -3.79
CA ASP A 280 -20.44 -2.11 -4.61
C ASP A 280 -19.43 -3.26 -4.69
N VAL A 281 -18.15 -2.91 -4.92
CA VAL A 281 -17.05 -3.89 -4.99
C VAL A 281 -16.89 -4.62 -3.66
N LEU A 282 -16.89 -3.90 -2.53
CA LEU A 282 -16.75 -4.51 -1.21
C LEU A 282 -17.96 -5.39 -0.87
N THR A 283 -19.18 -4.98 -1.25
CA THR A 283 -20.39 -5.80 -1.09
C THR A 283 -20.27 -7.10 -1.87
N ALA A 284 -19.78 -7.06 -3.10
CA ALA A 284 -19.54 -8.27 -3.89
C ALA A 284 -18.51 -9.21 -3.21
N MET A 285 -17.48 -8.65 -2.54
CA MET A 285 -16.54 -9.47 -1.76
C MET A 285 -17.22 -10.14 -0.58
N ALA A 286 -18.04 -9.40 0.16
CA ALA A 286 -18.80 -9.95 1.27
C ALA A 286 -19.76 -11.07 0.84
N ASP A 287 -20.41 -10.92 -0.33
CA ASP A 287 -21.32 -11.92 -0.87
C ASP A 287 -20.58 -13.18 -1.37
N GLN A 288 -19.43 -13.03 -2.03
CA GLN A 288 -18.57 -14.16 -2.41
C GLN A 288 -18.13 -14.97 -1.19
N MET A 289 -17.78 -14.28 -0.08
CA MET A 289 -17.41 -14.93 1.18
C MET A 289 -18.56 -15.70 1.80
N LYS A 290 -19.77 -15.13 1.83
CA LYS A 290 -20.99 -15.83 2.29
C LYS A 290 -21.31 -17.03 1.41
N GLY A 291 -20.99 -16.94 0.11
CA GLY A 291 -21.09 -18.05 -0.85
C GLY A 291 -20.03 -19.14 -0.70
N GLY A 292 -19.09 -19.00 0.27
CA GLY A 292 -18.08 -20.02 0.59
C GLY A 292 -16.73 -19.80 -0.06
N SER A 293 -16.52 -18.74 -0.86
CA SER A 293 -15.21 -18.45 -1.44
C SER A 293 -14.18 -18.13 -0.35
N ARG A 294 -12.98 -18.72 -0.47
CA ARG A 294 -11.84 -18.50 0.42
C ARG A 294 -10.64 -17.84 -0.28
N HIS A 295 -10.79 -17.50 -1.58
CA HIS A 295 -9.70 -16.95 -2.38
C HIS A 295 -9.39 -15.50 -1.99
N VAL A 296 -10.43 -14.69 -1.68
CA VAL A 296 -10.23 -13.30 -1.25
C VAL A 296 -9.84 -13.27 0.22
N MET A 297 -8.59 -12.88 0.49
CA MET A 297 -8.03 -12.77 1.83
C MET A 297 -7.93 -11.32 2.33
N GLY A 298 -8.20 -10.35 1.48
CA GLY A 298 -8.15 -8.94 1.85
C GLY A 298 -8.79 -8.02 0.82
N VAL A 299 -9.03 -6.78 1.25
CA VAL A 299 -9.53 -5.69 0.42
C VAL A 299 -8.70 -4.43 0.62
N MET A 300 -8.63 -3.58 -0.43
CA MET A 300 -8.03 -2.25 -0.34
C MET A 300 -9.10 -1.20 -0.63
N ILE A 301 -9.10 -0.11 0.15
CA ILE A 301 -10.11 0.96 0.09
C ILE A 301 -9.40 2.31 0.10
N GLU A 302 -9.77 3.22 -0.80
CA GLU A 302 -9.36 4.62 -0.76
C GLU A 302 -10.39 5.44 0.01
N SER A 303 -10.01 5.91 1.20
CA SER A 303 -10.87 6.57 2.19
C SER A 303 -10.16 7.77 2.81
N HIS A 304 -10.89 8.85 3.11
CA HIS A 304 -10.35 10.00 3.82
C HIS A 304 -11.40 10.59 4.78
N LEU A 305 -11.07 11.68 5.50
CA LEU A 305 -12.02 12.36 6.39
C LEU A 305 -13.22 12.90 5.62
N VAL A 306 -13.00 13.47 4.43
CA VAL A 306 -14.02 14.02 3.54
C VAL A 306 -14.00 13.26 2.22
N GLU A 307 -15.16 12.91 1.70
CA GLU A 307 -15.29 12.21 0.42
C GLU A 307 -14.90 13.05 -0.79
N GLY A 308 -14.61 12.37 -1.90
CA GLY A 308 -14.26 13.00 -3.17
C GLY A 308 -12.78 13.36 -3.27
N ASN A 309 -12.48 14.30 -4.15
CA ASN A 309 -11.15 14.88 -4.33
C ASN A 309 -11.23 16.34 -4.74
N GLN A 310 -10.11 17.03 -4.64
CA GLN A 310 -9.93 18.43 -5.02
C GLN A 310 -8.65 18.61 -5.85
N LYS A 311 -8.58 19.70 -6.59
CA LYS A 311 -7.38 20.06 -7.35
C LYS A 311 -6.43 20.84 -6.45
N LEU A 312 -5.13 20.59 -6.58
CA LEU A 312 -4.12 21.45 -6.00
C LEU A 312 -4.18 22.82 -6.71
N THR A 313 -4.22 23.87 -5.91
CA THR A 313 -4.16 25.28 -6.35
C THR A 313 -2.90 25.92 -5.80
N SER A 314 -2.51 27.07 -6.35
CA SER A 314 -1.38 27.86 -5.84
C SER A 314 -1.63 28.42 -4.43
N ASP A 315 -2.89 28.58 -4.05
CA ASP A 315 -3.32 28.99 -2.71
C ASP A 315 -3.78 27.77 -1.90
N LEU A 316 -2.88 27.21 -1.11
CA LEU A 316 -3.14 26.02 -0.30
C LEU A 316 -4.18 26.25 0.80
N SER A 317 -4.45 27.52 1.18
CA SER A 317 -5.46 27.85 2.19
C SER A 317 -6.89 27.55 1.74
N GLN A 318 -7.11 27.40 0.44
CA GLN A 318 -8.41 27.05 -0.15
C GLN A 318 -8.67 25.54 -0.16
N LEU A 319 -7.69 24.71 0.23
CA LEU A 319 -7.89 23.28 0.26
C LEU A 319 -8.86 22.90 1.38
N THR A 320 -9.80 22.03 1.04
CA THR A 320 -10.69 21.40 2.02
C THR A 320 -9.88 20.42 2.88
N TYR A 321 -9.83 20.66 4.19
CA TYR A 321 -9.13 19.79 5.13
C TYR A 321 -9.67 18.36 5.08
N GLY A 322 -8.76 17.39 4.99
CA GLY A 322 -9.12 15.98 4.97
C GLY A 322 -9.76 15.47 3.69
N GLN A 323 -9.68 16.23 2.57
CA GLN A 323 -10.11 15.77 1.25
C GLN A 323 -8.92 15.49 0.34
N SER A 324 -8.96 14.41 -0.43
CA SER A 324 -7.86 13.96 -1.29
C SER A 324 -7.49 14.99 -2.36
N VAL A 325 -6.18 15.15 -2.63
CA VAL A 325 -5.64 15.95 -3.76
C VAL A 325 -5.21 15.05 -4.94
N THR A 326 -5.47 13.76 -4.85
CA THR A 326 -5.21 12.77 -5.90
C THR A 326 -6.51 12.08 -6.30
N ASP A 327 -6.60 10.73 -6.29
CA ASP A 327 -7.85 10.06 -6.64
C ASP A 327 -8.91 10.26 -5.54
N ALA A 328 -10.18 10.28 -5.94
CA ALA A 328 -11.29 10.51 -5.03
C ALA A 328 -11.48 9.35 -4.05
N CYS A 329 -11.73 9.68 -2.79
CA CYS A 329 -11.90 8.75 -1.68
C CYS A 329 -13.36 8.71 -1.21
N ILE A 330 -13.79 7.62 -0.57
CA ILE A 330 -15.00 7.61 0.28
C ILE A 330 -14.70 8.27 1.62
N SER A 331 -15.73 8.68 2.37
CA SER A 331 -15.54 9.22 3.72
C SER A 331 -15.22 8.13 4.74
N ILE A 332 -14.70 8.52 5.89
CA ILE A 332 -14.44 7.57 7.00
C ILE A 332 -15.73 6.96 7.55
N GLU A 333 -16.85 7.72 7.53
CA GLU A 333 -18.18 7.21 7.93
C GLU A 333 -18.63 6.08 6.99
N THR A 334 -18.58 6.32 5.69
CA THR A 334 -18.88 5.29 4.68
C THR A 334 -17.96 4.08 4.84
N THR A 335 -16.69 4.32 5.16
CA THR A 335 -15.72 3.24 5.40
C THR A 335 -16.11 2.41 6.61
N GLU A 336 -16.50 3.04 7.72
CA GLU A 336 -16.96 2.34 8.93
C GLU A 336 -18.15 1.42 8.62
N ASP A 337 -19.17 1.92 7.93
CA ASP A 337 -20.34 1.12 7.55
C ASP A 337 -19.98 -0.07 6.68
N LEU A 338 -19.07 0.12 5.73
CA LEU A 338 -18.59 -0.95 4.84
C LEU A 338 -17.77 -2.00 5.59
N LEU A 339 -16.91 -1.59 6.53
CA LEU A 339 -16.11 -2.51 7.35
C LEU A 339 -16.97 -3.33 8.31
N VAL A 340 -18.05 -2.77 8.87
CA VAL A 340 -19.02 -3.53 9.68
C VAL A 340 -19.66 -4.63 8.84
N ARG A 341 -20.17 -4.31 7.64
CA ARG A 341 -20.75 -5.32 6.72
C ARG A 341 -19.77 -6.42 6.35
N LEU A 342 -18.49 -6.05 6.13
CA LEU A 342 -17.43 -7.00 5.82
C LEU A 342 -17.15 -7.92 7.01
N ALA A 343 -17.08 -7.37 8.22
CA ALA A 343 -16.87 -8.13 9.46
C ALA A 343 -18.00 -9.13 9.70
N ASP A 344 -19.27 -8.73 9.46
CA ASP A 344 -20.41 -9.64 9.55
C ASP A 344 -20.30 -10.79 8.55
N ALA A 345 -19.83 -10.54 7.33
CA ALA A 345 -19.61 -11.59 6.32
C ALA A 345 -18.49 -12.56 6.74
N VAL A 346 -17.40 -12.05 7.34
CA VAL A 346 -16.31 -12.89 7.89
C VAL A 346 -16.80 -13.75 9.05
N ALA A 347 -17.58 -13.19 9.96
CA ALA A 347 -18.18 -13.92 11.08
C ALA A 347 -19.12 -15.04 10.59
N GLY A 348 -19.96 -14.75 9.58
CA GLY A 348 -20.85 -15.73 8.95
C GLY A 348 -20.10 -16.88 8.28
N ARG A 349 -18.95 -16.62 7.63
CA ARG A 349 -18.08 -17.65 7.05
C ARG A 349 -17.52 -18.61 8.10
N LYS A 350 -17.10 -18.12 9.26
CA LYS A 350 -16.59 -18.94 10.38
C LYS A 350 -17.65 -19.88 10.92
N ALA A 351 -18.89 -19.40 11.04
CA ALA A 351 -20.00 -20.19 11.56
C ALA A 351 -20.39 -21.39 10.65
N VAL A 352 -20.20 -21.26 9.33
CA VAL A 352 -20.48 -22.35 8.37
C VAL A 352 -19.35 -23.40 8.34
N SER A 353 -18.14 -23.04 8.76
CA SER A 353 -16.95 -23.90 8.73
C SER A 353 -16.75 -24.73 10.01
N ALA A 354 -17.55 -24.46 11.04
CA ALA A 354 -17.52 -25.17 12.33
C ALA A 354 -18.58 -26.27 12.35
#